data_03a23d24ec7b9113ee64e73e6a72a4c4
#
_entry.id   03a23d24ec7b9113ee64e73e6a72a4c4
#
_cell.length_a   1.000
_cell.length_b   1.000
_cell.length_c   1.000
_cell.angle_alpha   90.00
_cell.angle_beta   90.00
_cell.angle_gamma   90.00
#
_symmetry.space_group_name_H-M   'P 1'
#
loop_
_entity.id
_entity.type
_entity.pdbx_description
1 polymer ?
#
loop_
_entity_poly.entity_id
_entity_poly.type
_entity_poly.pdbx_seq_one_letter_code
_entity_poly.pdbx_strand_id
1 'polypeptide(L)'
;MTTPHTHESTAHTEGDEAPKVPRGEWRRQFIGLFVGLALAVLVFFIFPSNAIETVQGSSGADPEAEYTLGAIRAVAAVTILMGVWWMTEAIPLAATALLPLVIFPLAGVGSIKEVGAPYASATIFLFMGGFLIALSLQRWNLHRRLALYVVKVIGTSPKRLILSLIHI
;
A
#
# COMPACT_ATOMS: atom_id res chain seq x y z
N MET A 1 45.75 -43.39 26.98
CA MET A 1 44.81 -43.87 25.94
C MET A 1 43.72 -42.79 25.83
N THR A 2 43.93 -41.79 24.99
CA THR A 2 43.10 -40.63 24.81
C THR A 2 42.41 -40.75 23.45
N THR A 3 41.09 -40.90 23.47
CA THR A 3 40.24 -40.92 22.27
C THR A 3 40.02 -39.52 21.77
N PRO A 4 40.19 -39.22 20.47
CA PRO A 4 39.86 -37.93 19.91
C PRO A 4 38.35 -37.83 19.64
N HIS A 5 37.70 -36.84 20.24
CA HIS A 5 36.35 -36.46 19.90
C HIS A 5 36.36 -35.76 18.54
N THR A 6 35.85 -36.43 17.53
CA THR A 6 35.51 -35.83 16.22
C THR A 6 34.29 -34.92 16.38
N HIS A 7 34.50 -33.63 16.29
CA HIS A 7 33.44 -32.66 16.09
C HIS A 7 32.88 -32.83 14.67
N GLU A 8 31.76 -33.51 14.59
CA GLU A 8 30.95 -33.59 13.39
C GLU A 8 30.27 -32.23 13.19
N SER A 9 30.87 -31.42 12.33
CA SER A 9 30.32 -30.15 11.86
C SER A 9 29.11 -30.46 10.99
N THR A 10 27.93 -30.48 11.58
CA THR A 10 26.67 -30.40 10.82
C THR A 10 26.57 -29.02 10.21
N ALA A 11 27.11 -28.85 9.01
CA ALA A 11 26.81 -27.75 8.14
C ALA A 11 25.32 -27.86 7.80
N HIS A 12 24.48 -27.08 8.52
CA HIS A 12 23.13 -26.76 8.08
C HIS A 12 23.25 -26.01 6.78
N THR A 13 23.16 -26.74 5.67
CA THR A 13 22.75 -26.14 4.39
C THR A 13 21.32 -25.70 4.57
N GLU A 14 21.14 -24.46 5.04
CA GLU A 14 19.91 -23.70 4.86
C GLU A 14 19.75 -23.49 3.36
N GLY A 15 19.18 -24.52 2.72
CA GLY A 15 18.78 -24.46 1.33
C GLY A 15 17.86 -23.28 1.17
N ASP A 16 18.21 -22.45 0.20
CA ASP A 16 17.44 -21.35 -0.36
C ASP A 16 16.09 -21.89 -0.91
N GLU A 17 15.20 -22.33 0.00
CA GLU A 17 13.84 -22.70 -0.34
C GLU A 17 13.09 -21.42 -0.68
N ALA A 18 13.00 -21.12 -1.97
CA ALA A 18 12.08 -20.15 -2.48
C ALA A 18 10.70 -20.32 -1.81
N PRO A 19 10.05 -19.26 -1.32
CA PRO A 19 8.80 -19.35 -0.59
C PRO A 19 7.78 -20.10 -1.43
N LYS A 20 7.40 -21.30 -0.98
CA LYS A 20 6.34 -22.12 -1.60
C LYS A 20 5.03 -21.38 -1.38
N VAL A 21 4.56 -20.65 -2.37
CA VAL A 21 3.22 -20.03 -2.36
C VAL A 21 2.19 -21.16 -2.24
N PRO A 22 1.39 -21.21 -1.18
CA PRO A 22 0.45 -22.29 -0.97
C PRO A 22 -0.59 -22.29 -2.11
N ARG A 23 -0.82 -23.43 -2.72
CA ARG A 23 -1.72 -23.62 -3.89
C ARG A 23 -3.15 -23.09 -3.68
N GLY A 24 -3.59 -22.91 -2.42
CA GLY A 24 -4.89 -22.32 -2.07
C GLY A 24 -5.01 -20.83 -2.34
N GLU A 25 -3.92 -20.08 -2.23
CA GLU A 25 -3.92 -18.63 -2.45
C GLU A 25 -4.10 -18.28 -3.93
N TRP A 26 -3.46 -19.04 -4.82
CA TRP A 26 -3.61 -18.86 -6.26
C TRP A 26 -5.06 -18.99 -6.72
N ARG A 27 -5.78 -20.00 -6.22
CA ARG A 27 -7.20 -20.18 -6.57
C ARG A 27 -8.06 -19.02 -6.10
N ARG A 28 -7.84 -18.51 -4.88
CA ARG A 28 -8.56 -17.35 -4.33
C ARG A 28 -8.31 -16.11 -5.18
N GLN A 29 -7.05 -15.86 -5.56
CA GLN A 29 -6.66 -14.72 -6.38
C GLN A 29 -7.28 -14.79 -7.78
N PHE A 30 -7.21 -15.93 -8.46
CA PHE A 30 -7.82 -16.12 -9.78
C PHE A 30 -9.34 -15.99 -9.74
N ILE A 31 -10.00 -16.61 -8.76
CA ILE A 31 -11.46 -16.48 -8.57
C ILE A 31 -11.80 -15.01 -8.30
N GLY A 32 -11.09 -14.34 -7.40
CA GLY A 32 -11.30 -12.93 -7.09
C GLY A 32 -11.14 -12.01 -8.29
N LEU A 33 -10.13 -12.28 -9.13
CA LEU A 33 -9.88 -11.51 -10.36
C LEU A 33 -11.06 -11.59 -11.32
N PHE A 34 -11.52 -12.80 -11.64
CA PHE A 34 -12.63 -12.99 -12.58
C PHE A 34 -13.98 -12.57 -12.01
N VAL A 35 -14.24 -12.83 -10.71
CA VAL A 35 -15.48 -12.40 -10.03
C VAL A 35 -15.53 -10.88 -9.95
N GLY A 36 -14.42 -10.21 -9.60
CA GLY A 36 -14.35 -8.76 -9.57
C GLY A 36 -14.63 -8.14 -10.93
N LEU A 37 -14.00 -8.68 -11.99
CA LEU A 37 -14.23 -8.20 -13.35
C LEU A 37 -15.67 -8.44 -13.81
N ALA A 38 -16.24 -9.62 -13.56
CA ALA A 38 -17.62 -9.94 -13.91
C ALA A 38 -18.62 -9.03 -13.19
N LEU A 39 -18.42 -8.77 -11.89
CA LEU A 39 -19.27 -7.86 -11.12
C LEU A 39 -19.13 -6.41 -11.60
N ALA A 40 -17.94 -5.94 -11.93
CA ALA A 40 -17.73 -4.60 -12.47
C ALA A 40 -18.47 -4.41 -13.80
N VAL A 41 -18.35 -5.39 -14.71
CA VAL A 41 -19.06 -5.37 -16.01
C VAL A 41 -20.58 -5.42 -15.78
N LEU A 42 -21.05 -6.28 -14.89
CA LEU A 42 -22.45 -6.39 -14.55
C LEU A 42 -22.99 -5.06 -13.98
N VAL A 43 -22.29 -4.44 -13.04
CA VAL A 43 -22.66 -3.13 -12.49
C VAL A 43 -22.68 -2.07 -13.59
N PHE A 44 -21.68 -2.04 -14.46
CA PHE A 44 -21.63 -1.07 -15.56
C PHE A 44 -22.87 -1.12 -16.46
N PHE A 45 -23.38 -2.32 -16.77
CA PHE A 45 -24.55 -2.48 -17.63
C PHE A 45 -25.90 -2.36 -16.91
N ILE A 46 -26.00 -2.82 -15.66
CA ILE A 46 -27.26 -2.80 -14.87
C ILE A 46 -27.49 -1.43 -14.21
N PHE A 47 -26.45 -0.62 -14.07
CA PHE A 47 -26.54 0.65 -13.35
C PHE A 47 -27.64 1.53 -13.93
N PRO A 48 -28.56 2.06 -13.08
CA PRO A 48 -29.78 2.70 -13.53
C PRO A 48 -29.52 3.99 -14.30
N SER A 49 -30.37 4.28 -15.29
CA SER A 49 -30.23 5.48 -16.14
C SER A 49 -30.58 6.79 -15.42
N ASN A 50 -31.33 6.72 -14.30
CA ASN A 50 -31.67 7.88 -13.47
C ASN A 50 -30.56 8.27 -12.49
N ALA A 51 -29.40 7.62 -12.55
CA ALA A 51 -28.27 7.91 -11.67
C ALA A 51 -27.74 9.34 -11.78
N ILE A 52 -27.89 9.98 -12.95
CA ILE A 52 -27.49 11.37 -13.15
C ILE A 52 -28.27 12.29 -12.21
N GLU A 53 -29.60 12.14 -12.14
CA GLU A 53 -30.46 12.94 -11.26
C GLU A 53 -30.10 12.72 -9.78
N THR A 54 -29.82 11.48 -9.42
CA THR A 54 -29.42 11.11 -8.05
C THR A 54 -28.09 11.75 -7.67
N VAL A 55 -27.10 11.75 -8.57
CA VAL A 55 -25.78 12.35 -8.33
C VAL A 55 -25.88 13.86 -8.28
N GLN A 56 -26.59 14.49 -9.22
CA GLN A 56 -26.77 15.95 -9.24
C GLN A 56 -27.56 16.46 -8.03
N GLY A 57 -28.49 15.66 -7.51
CA GLY A 57 -29.26 15.97 -6.29
C GLY A 57 -28.50 15.71 -4.99
N SER A 58 -27.30 15.12 -5.05
CA SER A 58 -26.51 14.86 -3.85
C SER A 58 -25.79 16.12 -3.37
N SER A 59 -25.67 16.28 -2.03
CA SER A 59 -25.02 17.45 -1.41
C SER A 59 -23.50 17.59 -1.71
N GLY A 60 -22.91 16.59 -2.35
CA GLY A 60 -21.49 16.59 -2.72
C GLY A 60 -21.24 16.77 -4.22
N ALA A 61 -22.28 16.96 -5.02
CA ALA A 61 -22.15 17.18 -6.45
C ALA A 61 -21.60 18.58 -6.74
N ASP A 62 -20.65 18.66 -7.68
CA ASP A 62 -20.20 19.94 -8.21
C ASP A 62 -21.26 20.47 -9.19
N PRO A 63 -21.86 21.66 -8.97
CA PRO A 63 -22.90 22.21 -9.83
C PRO A 63 -22.42 22.51 -11.25
N GLU A 64 -21.11 22.72 -11.44
CA GLU A 64 -20.51 23.04 -12.73
C GLU A 64 -20.00 21.80 -13.49
N ALA A 65 -20.01 20.64 -12.85
CA ALA A 65 -19.53 19.40 -13.47
C ALA A 65 -20.56 18.79 -14.41
N GLU A 66 -20.16 18.50 -15.63
CA GLU A 66 -20.98 17.75 -16.60
C GLU A 66 -20.89 16.24 -16.33
N TYR A 67 -21.90 15.69 -15.67
CA TYR A 67 -21.97 14.26 -15.36
C TYR A 67 -22.54 13.47 -16.53
N THR A 68 -21.72 12.65 -17.17
CA THR A 68 -22.20 11.70 -18.16
C THR A 68 -22.59 10.36 -17.51
N LEU A 69 -23.62 9.70 -18.04
CA LEU A 69 -24.04 8.39 -17.54
C LEU A 69 -22.91 7.37 -17.64
N GLY A 70 -22.09 7.46 -18.67
CA GLY A 70 -20.91 6.60 -18.86
C GLY A 70 -19.88 6.79 -17.75
N ALA A 71 -19.59 8.02 -17.38
CA ALA A 71 -18.65 8.34 -16.31
C ALA A 71 -19.14 7.80 -14.96
N ILE A 72 -20.40 8.02 -14.61
CA ILE A 72 -21.00 7.53 -13.36
C ILE A 72 -20.94 6.00 -13.29
N ARG A 73 -21.31 5.32 -14.38
CA ARG A 73 -21.22 3.85 -14.50
C ARG A 73 -19.80 3.34 -14.36
N ALA A 74 -18.82 4.04 -14.94
CA ALA A 74 -17.41 3.67 -14.82
C ALA A 74 -16.91 3.82 -13.40
N VAL A 75 -17.26 4.89 -12.69
CA VAL A 75 -16.90 5.08 -11.28
C VAL A 75 -17.50 3.97 -10.42
N ALA A 76 -18.79 3.66 -10.58
CA ALA A 76 -19.44 2.58 -9.83
C ALA A 76 -18.79 1.22 -10.12
N ALA A 77 -18.52 0.89 -11.38
CA ALA A 77 -17.89 -0.36 -11.77
C ALA A 77 -16.47 -0.50 -11.19
N VAL A 78 -15.65 0.56 -11.28
CA VAL A 78 -14.30 0.56 -10.72
C VAL A 78 -14.31 0.45 -9.20
N THR A 79 -15.26 1.11 -8.53
CA THR A 79 -15.40 0.99 -7.06
C THR A 79 -15.68 -0.44 -6.62
N ILE A 80 -16.59 -1.14 -7.30
CA ILE A 80 -16.89 -2.54 -7.01
C ILE A 80 -15.68 -3.43 -7.34
N LEU A 81 -15.03 -3.21 -8.49
CA LEU A 81 -13.83 -3.93 -8.89
C LEU A 81 -12.73 -3.83 -7.83
N MET A 82 -12.43 -2.61 -7.40
CA MET A 82 -11.41 -2.35 -6.37
C MET A 82 -11.78 -3.01 -5.05
N GLY A 83 -13.03 -2.91 -4.61
CA GLY A 83 -13.50 -3.53 -3.37
C GLY A 83 -13.32 -5.05 -3.38
N VAL A 84 -13.73 -5.71 -4.46
CA VAL A 84 -13.57 -7.17 -4.60
C VAL A 84 -12.10 -7.56 -4.65
N TRP A 85 -11.28 -6.85 -5.41
CA TRP A 85 -9.85 -7.16 -5.55
C TRP A 85 -9.08 -6.90 -4.25
N TRP A 86 -9.46 -5.90 -3.46
CA TRP A 86 -8.87 -5.67 -2.14
C TRP A 86 -9.22 -6.78 -1.14
N MET A 87 -10.47 -7.26 -1.16
CA MET A 87 -10.89 -8.33 -0.25
C MET A 87 -10.31 -9.69 -0.62
N THR A 88 -10.13 -9.94 -1.91
CA THR A 88 -9.61 -11.23 -2.41
C THR A 88 -8.10 -11.24 -2.58
N GLU A 89 -7.45 -10.06 -2.48
CA GLU A 89 -6.03 -9.89 -2.79
C GLU A 89 -5.67 -10.44 -4.18
N ALA A 90 -6.58 -10.25 -5.16
CA ALA A 90 -6.43 -10.76 -6.51
C ALA A 90 -5.17 -10.25 -7.20
N ILE A 91 -4.84 -8.97 -6.97
CA ILE A 91 -3.58 -8.32 -7.36
C ILE A 91 -3.03 -7.52 -6.16
N PRO A 92 -1.75 -7.13 -6.16
CA PRO A 92 -1.19 -6.30 -5.09
C PRO A 92 -2.00 -5.03 -4.85
N LEU A 93 -2.24 -4.69 -3.57
CA LEU A 93 -3.04 -3.52 -3.16
C LEU A 93 -2.61 -2.23 -3.85
N ALA A 94 -1.30 -2.02 -4.00
CA ALA A 94 -0.75 -0.85 -4.68
C ALA A 94 -1.14 -0.79 -6.16
N ALA A 95 -1.19 -1.93 -6.86
CA ALA A 95 -1.60 -2.00 -8.25
C ALA A 95 -3.10 -1.73 -8.41
N THR A 96 -3.93 -2.28 -7.51
CA THR A 96 -5.37 -1.99 -7.48
C THR A 96 -5.64 -0.51 -7.23
N ALA A 97 -4.89 0.13 -6.35
CA ALA A 97 -5.03 1.56 -6.05
C ALA A 97 -4.74 2.47 -7.26
N LEU A 98 -3.97 2.02 -8.24
CA LEU A 98 -3.67 2.78 -9.47
C LEU A 98 -4.73 2.64 -10.58
N LEU A 99 -5.71 1.74 -10.44
CA LEU A 99 -6.75 1.54 -11.46
C LEU A 99 -7.53 2.82 -11.80
N PRO A 100 -7.98 3.63 -10.84
CA PRO A 100 -8.69 4.87 -11.15
C PRO A 100 -7.87 5.82 -12.01
N LEU A 101 -6.56 5.89 -11.79
CA LEU A 101 -5.66 6.78 -12.53
C LEU A 101 -5.62 6.46 -14.03
N VAL A 102 -5.85 5.18 -14.40
CA VAL A 102 -5.88 4.74 -15.78
C VAL A 102 -7.31 4.76 -16.32
N ILE A 103 -8.26 4.19 -15.58
CA ILE A 103 -9.62 3.96 -16.09
C ILE A 103 -10.43 5.26 -16.15
N PHE A 104 -10.32 6.15 -15.17
CA PHE A 104 -11.16 7.35 -15.12
C PHE A 104 -10.91 8.32 -16.27
N PRO A 105 -9.66 8.65 -16.66
CA PRO A 105 -9.43 9.48 -17.84
C PRO A 105 -9.93 8.82 -19.13
N LEU A 106 -9.79 7.50 -19.27
CA LEU A 106 -10.27 6.77 -20.44
C LEU A 106 -11.81 6.71 -20.52
N ALA A 107 -12.47 6.69 -19.36
CA ALA A 107 -13.93 6.69 -19.25
C ALA A 107 -14.55 8.10 -19.30
N GLY A 108 -13.73 9.16 -19.44
CA GLY A 108 -14.22 10.53 -19.47
C GLY A 108 -14.73 11.06 -18.13
N VAL A 109 -14.28 10.47 -17.01
CA VAL A 109 -14.65 10.93 -15.65
C VAL A 109 -13.95 12.25 -15.31
N GLY A 110 -12.74 12.44 -15.82
CA GLY A 110 -11.94 13.64 -15.61
C GLY A 110 -10.62 13.57 -16.34
N SER A 111 -9.89 14.67 -16.40
CA SER A 111 -8.57 14.72 -17.00
C SER A 111 -7.54 13.93 -16.15
N ILE A 112 -6.46 13.48 -16.78
CA ILE A 112 -5.35 12.83 -16.07
C ILE A 112 -4.77 13.69 -14.94
N LYS A 113 -4.81 15.02 -15.10
CA LYS A 113 -4.35 15.97 -14.09
C LYS A 113 -5.28 16.00 -12.87
N GLU A 114 -6.59 16.00 -13.08
CA GLU A 114 -7.60 16.02 -12.02
C GLU A 114 -7.60 14.70 -11.24
N VAL A 115 -7.63 13.59 -11.95
CA VAL A 115 -7.60 12.24 -11.35
C VAL A 115 -6.27 11.97 -10.65
N GLY A 116 -5.17 12.50 -11.19
CA GLY A 116 -3.82 12.31 -10.63
C GLY A 116 -3.50 13.20 -9.44
N ALA A 117 -4.16 14.34 -9.28
CA ALA A 117 -3.86 15.30 -8.22
C ALA A 117 -3.91 14.71 -6.80
N PRO A 118 -4.89 13.86 -6.40
CA PRO A 118 -4.90 13.21 -5.10
C PRO A 118 -3.71 12.27 -4.86
N TYR A 119 -3.18 11.64 -5.90
CA TYR A 119 -2.02 10.72 -5.80
C TYR A 119 -0.70 11.47 -5.59
N ALA A 120 -0.62 12.72 -6.02
CA ALA A 120 0.56 13.56 -5.94
C ALA A 120 0.39 14.73 -4.95
N SER A 121 -0.38 14.54 -3.88
CA SER A 121 -0.59 15.57 -2.87
C SER A 121 0.69 15.85 -2.05
N ALA A 122 0.87 17.11 -1.63
CA ALA A 122 2.00 17.51 -0.80
C ALA A 122 2.12 16.68 0.49
N THR A 123 0.98 16.29 1.07
CA THR A 123 0.91 15.45 2.27
C THR A 123 1.50 14.07 2.03
N ILE A 124 1.18 13.42 0.90
CA ILE A 124 1.74 12.10 0.55
C ILE A 124 3.25 12.19 0.39
N PHE A 125 3.76 13.21 -0.32
CA PHE A 125 5.21 13.40 -0.48
C PHE A 125 5.91 13.72 0.84
N LEU A 126 5.26 14.45 1.76
CA LEU A 126 5.79 14.71 3.10
C LEU A 126 5.97 13.39 3.88
N PHE A 127 4.93 12.54 3.92
CA PHE A 127 5.04 11.23 4.56
C PHE A 127 6.07 10.33 3.90
N MET A 128 6.08 10.28 2.57
CA MET A 128 7.07 9.51 1.81
C MET A 128 8.50 9.94 2.14
N GLY A 129 8.75 11.26 2.20
CA GLY A 129 10.04 11.80 2.59
C GLY A 129 10.44 11.37 4.01
N GLY A 130 9.52 11.45 4.96
CA GLY A 130 9.72 10.99 6.34
C GLY A 130 10.07 9.49 6.40
N PHE A 131 9.35 8.64 5.67
CA PHE A 131 9.64 7.21 5.61
C PHE A 131 11.00 6.91 4.96
N LEU A 132 11.38 7.62 3.89
CA LEU A 132 12.67 7.45 3.25
C LEU A 132 13.82 7.82 4.20
N ILE A 133 13.67 8.90 4.96
CA ILE A 133 14.64 9.30 5.99
C ILE A 133 14.71 8.21 7.07
N ALA A 134 13.58 7.75 7.59
CA ALA A 134 13.54 6.71 8.63
C ALA A 134 14.20 5.41 8.16
N LEU A 135 13.90 4.96 6.93
CA LEU A 135 14.52 3.77 6.33
C LEU A 135 16.03 3.94 6.14
N SER A 136 16.47 5.14 5.75
CA SER A 136 17.89 5.46 5.63
C SER A 136 18.59 5.39 6.98
N LEU A 137 18.00 5.96 8.04
CA LEU A 137 18.51 5.89 9.42
C LEU A 137 18.63 4.44 9.90
N GLN A 138 17.63 3.61 9.60
CA GLN A 138 17.65 2.18 9.95
C GLN A 138 18.73 1.42 9.18
N ARG A 139 18.80 1.59 7.88
CA ARG A 139 19.76 0.88 7.02
C ARG A 139 21.22 1.16 7.41
N TRP A 140 21.52 2.39 7.80
CA TRP A 140 22.86 2.80 8.19
C TRP A 140 23.13 2.68 9.69
N ASN A 141 22.18 2.14 10.47
CA ASN A 141 22.24 2.03 11.93
C ASN A 141 22.63 3.36 12.61
N LEU A 142 22.17 4.48 12.06
CA LEU A 142 22.56 5.80 12.51
C LEU A 142 22.10 6.07 13.95
N HIS A 143 20.89 5.58 14.32
CA HIS A 143 20.36 5.64 15.67
C HIS A 143 21.31 4.99 16.70
N ARG A 144 21.92 3.84 16.35
CA ARG A 144 22.90 3.16 17.21
C ARG A 144 24.21 3.94 17.31
N ARG A 145 24.67 4.52 16.20
CA ARG A 145 25.89 5.36 16.20
C ARG A 145 25.69 6.62 17.03
N LEU A 146 24.53 7.28 16.89
CA LEU A 146 24.17 8.45 17.71
C LEU A 146 24.12 8.10 19.19
N ALA A 147 23.44 6.99 19.54
CA ALA A 147 23.37 6.54 20.94
C ALA A 147 24.77 6.28 21.53
N LEU A 148 25.64 5.59 20.78
CA LEU A 148 27.01 5.34 21.23
C LEU A 148 27.84 6.64 21.35
N TYR A 149 27.64 7.58 20.42
CA TYR A 149 28.30 8.89 20.47
C TYR A 149 27.86 9.67 21.72
N VAL A 150 26.55 9.71 21.99
CA VAL A 150 25.99 10.35 23.22
C VAL A 150 26.55 9.70 24.47
N VAL A 151 26.58 8.37 24.56
CA VAL A 151 27.17 7.65 25.71
C VAL A 151 28.66 7.97 25.87
N LYS A 152 29.41 8.07 24.74
CA LYS A 152 30.83 8.42 24.75
C LYS A 152 31.07 9.84 25.29
N VAL A 153 30.22 10.81 24.96
CA VAL A 153 30.35 12.20 25.36
C VAL A 153 29.90 12.41 26.81
N ILE A 154 28.77 11.81 27.22
CA ILE A 154 28.16 11.98 28.54
C ILE A 154 28.81 11.06 29.57
N GLY A 155 29.40 9.96 29.13
CA GLY A 155 29.98 8.92 29.96
C GLY A 155 28.95 7.87 30.42
N THR A 156 29.44 6.76 30.93
CA THR A 156 28.66 5.60 31.37
C THR A 156 28.09 5.68 32.78
N SER A 157 28.21 6.84 33.48
CA SER A 157 27.68 7.01 34.80
C SER A 157 26.14 7.01 34.79
N PRO A 158 25.46 6.09 35.51
CA PRO A 158 24.00 5.98 35.52
C PRO A 158 23.28 7.29 35.89
N LYS A 159 23.83 8.05 36.79
CA LYS A 159 23.27 9.36 37.22
C LYS A 159 23.28 10.38 36.08
N ARG A 160 24.35 10.44 35.29
CA ARG A 160 24.47 11.37 34.13
C ARG A 160 23.57 10.97 32.99
N LEU A 161 23.38 9.67 32.75
CA LEU A 161 22.45 9.15 31.70
C LEU A 161 21.01 9.50 32.05
N ILE A 162 20.59 9.32 33.32
CA ILE A 162 19.23 9.68 33.78
C ILE A 162 19.00 11.19 33.69
N LEU A 163 19.97 12.01 34.12
CA LEU A 163 19.89 13.47 34.04
C LEU A 163 19.80 13.97 32.60
N SER A 164 20.53 13.36 31.68
CA SER A 164 20.44 13.67 30.24
C SER A 164 19.09 13.30 29.66
N LEU A 165 18.50 12.17 30.08
CA LEU A 165 17.18 11.71 29.59
C LEU A 165 16.04 12.61 30.13
N ILE A 166 16.15 13.12 31.34
CA ILE A 166 15.15 14.02 31.96
C ILE A 166 15.23 15.44 31.37
N HIS A 167 16.39 15.85 30.86
CA HIS A 167 16.60 17.19 30.31
C HIS A 167 16.16 17.36 28.86
N ILE A 168 15.86 16.25 28.14
CA ILE A 168 15.28 16.23 26.79
C ILE A 168 13.77 16.14 26.88
#